data_6fca90ef72b5729d08150ecdb9165671
#
_entry.id   6fca90ef72b5729d08150ecdb9165671
#
_cell.length_a   1.000
_cell.length_b   1.000
_cell.length_c   1.000
_cell.angle_alpha   90.00
_cell.angle_beta   90.00
_cell.angle_gamma   90.00
#
_symmetry.space_group_name_H-M   'P 1'
#
loop_
_entity.id
_entity.type
_entity.pdbx_description
1 polymer ?
#
loop_
_entity_poly.entity_id
_entity_poly.type
_entity_poly.pdbx_seq_one_letter_code
_entity_poly.pdbx_strand_id
1 'polypeptide(L)'
;PLPSLSIIFSNQRGYCMKKNLKVKILTAAIMLLIFIGAAVILNRPGPDDVLSSAQKRMFAVAKVTDILGDNAAPDTWTEGRRIGAQELEVTILTGEHKGAVLETINYLNAYYNVDAKLGTRIIVRLDYNDAGELYVVSIPNYDRSSVLIIALIAFAILMMVVGGKQGVRALLGLLFTLLNLWYILIPLVLKGVSPILATILIAAYTSAGGLLLLT
;
A
#
# COMPACT_ATOMS: atom_id res chain seq x y z
N PRO A 1 -49.03 -22.72 38.00
CA PRO A 1 -48.80 -21.46 37.29
C PRO A 1 -47.88 -21.71 36.11
N LEU A 2 -48.47 -21.71 34.89
CA LEU A 2 -47.72 -21.84 33.65
C LEU A 2 -46.82 -20.58 33.48
N PRO A 3 -45.54 -20.77 33.09
CA PRO A 3 -44.66 -19.61 32.82
C PRO A 3 -45.27 -18.78 31.69
N SER A 4 -45.34 -17.48 31.86
CA SER A 4 -45.95 -16.55 30.92
C SER A 4 -45.30 -16.70 29.55
N LEU A 5 -46.07 -16.77 28.47
CA LEU A 5 -45.58 -16.88 27.08
C LEU A 5 -44.50 -15.88 26.73
N SER A 6 -44.49 -14.70 27.38
CA SER A 6 -43.44 -13.66 27.22
C SER A 6 -42.04 -14.13 27.60
N ILE A 7 -41.90 -14.97 28.64
CA ILE A 7 -40.62 -15.51 29.10
C ILE A 7 -40.06 -16.53 28.11
N ILE A 8 -40.93 -17.36 27.53
CA ILE A 8 -40.56 -18.37 26.52
C ILE A 8 -40.04 -17.68 25.23
N PHE A 9 -40.76 -16.64 24.76
CA PHE A 9 -40.36 -15.89 23.57
C PHE A 9 -39.09 -15.07 23.81
N SER A 10 -38.86 -14.53 24.99
CA SER A 10 -37.61 -13.80 25.38
C SER A 10 -36.41 -14.76 25.37
N ASN A 11 -36.57 -15.96 25.91
CA ASN A 11 -35.50 -16.95 25.99
C ASN A 11 -35.16 -17.53 24.60
N GLN A 12 -36.14 -17.74 23.72
CA GLN A 12 -35.94 -18.17 22.34
C GLN A 12 -35.21 -17.09 21.50
N ARG A 13 -35.53 -15.79 21.65
CA ARG A 13 -34.79 -14.69 20.97
C ARG A 13 -33.38 -14.62 21.43
N GLY A 14 -33.11 -14.73 22.72
CA GLY A 14 -31.76 -14.74 23.27
C GLY A 14 -30.88 -15.89 22.78
N TYR A 15 -31.47 -17.09 22.66
CA TYR A 15 -30.80 -18.28 22.14
C TYR A 15 -30.48 -18.16 20.64
N CYS A 16 -31.42 -17.69 19.83
CA CYS A 16 -31.25 -17.46 18.41
C CYS A 16 -30.18 -16.40 18.13
N MET A 17 -30.17 -15.30 18.91
CA MET A 17 -29.20 -14.21 18.79
C MET A 17 -27.77 -14.66 19.17
N LYS A 18 -27.62 -15.47 20.23
CA LYS A 18 -26.33 -16.07 20.63
C LYS A 18 -25.81 -17.09 19.62
N LYS A 19 -26.70 -17.88 19.01
CA LYS A 19 -26.36 -18.83 17.95
C LYS A 19 -25.86 -18.13 16.71
N ASN A 20 -26.53 -17.06 16.28
CA ASN A 20 -26.11 -16.26 15.13
C ASN A 20 -24.77 -15.57 15.37
N LEU A 21 -24.48 -15.08 16.58
CA LEU A 21 -23.20 -14.47 16.92
C LEU A 21 -22.06 -15.49 16.88
N LYS A 22 -22.26 -16.71 17.41
CA LYS A 22 -21.26 -17.78 17.34
C LYS A 22 -20.94 -18.18 15.89
N VAL A 23 -21.95 -18.28 15.03
CA VAL A 23 -21.77 -18.59 13.61
C VAL A 23 -20.98 -17.46 12.92
N LYS A 24 -21.30 -16.20 13.17
CA LYS A 24 -20.55 -15.06 12.61
C LYS A 24 -19.09 -15.05 13.05
N ILE A 25 -18.81 -15.29 14.32
CA ILE A 25 -17.44 -15.38 14.84
C ILE A 25 -16.68 -16.54 14.20
N LEU A 26 -17.32 -17.70 14.08
CA LEU A 26 -16.71 -18.87 13.45
C LEU A 26 -16.40 -18.63 11.97
N THR A 27 -17.33 -18.04 11.20
CA THR A 27 -17.10 -17.72 9.78
C THR A 27 -16.00 -16.67 9.60
N ALA A 28 -15.97 -15.64 10.45
CA ALA A 28 -14.90 -14.64 10.43
C ALA A 28 -13.51 -15.26 10.76
N ALA A 29 -13.46 -16.17 11.73
CA ALA A 29 -12.25 -16.89 12.08
C ALA A 29 -11.77 -17.81 10.93
N ILE A 30 -12.68 -18.51 10.25
CA ILE A 30 -12.34 -19.35 9.09
C ILE A 30 -11.80 -18.47 7.95
N MET A 31 -12.44 -17.35 7.65
CA MET A 31 -11.95 -16.42 6.62
C MET A 31 -10.57 -15.85 6.97
N LEU A 32 -10.33 -15.49 8.23
CA LEU A 32 -9.03 -15.02 8.68
C LEU A 32 -7.95 -16.10 8.54
N LEU A 33 -8.27 -17.36 8.87
CA LEU A 33 -7.35 -18.49 8.69
C LEU A 33 -7.03 -18.75 7.22
N ILE A 34 -8.03 -18.66 6.33
CA ILE A 34 -7.82 -18.77 4.88
C ILE A 34 -6.90 -17.64 4.40
N PHE A 35 -7.15 -16.40 4.84
CA PHE A 35 -6.31 -15.25 4.49
C PHE A 35 -4.86 -15.44 4.94
N ILE A 36 -4.64 -15.80 6.21
CA ILE A 36 -3.28 -16.02 6.76
C ILE A 36 -2.59 -17.17 6.03
N GLY A 37 -3.27 -18.28 5.82
CA GLY A 37 -2.72 -19.44 5.11
C GLY A 37 -2.32 -19.09 3.68
N ALA A 38 -3.20 -18.42 2.94
CA ALA A 38 -2.92 -17.97 1.58
C ALA A 38 -1.77 -16.95 1.55
N ALA A 39 -1.77 -15.95 2.45
CA ALA A 39 -0.72 -14.95 2.52
C ALA A 39 0.64 -15.59 2.82
N VAL A 40 0.72 -16.53 3.76
CA VAL A 40 1.98 -17.24 4.08
C VAL A 40 2.48 -18.08 2.91
N ILE A 41 1.59 -18.83 2.24
CA ILE A 41 1.96 -19.70 1.12
C ILE A 41 2.40 -18.87 -0.10
N LEU A 42 1.64 -17.84 -0.43
CA LEU A 42 1.89 -17.04 -1.63
C LEU A 42 3.11 -16.12 -1.50
N ASN A 43 3.45 -15.66 -0.30
CA ASN A 43 4.60 -14.79 -0.07
C ASN A 43 5.87 -15.53 0.34
N ARG A 44 5.89 -16.87 0.26
CA ARG A 44 7.15 -17.62 0.40
C ARG A 44 8.03 -17.35 -0.83
N PRO A 45 9.32 -17.01 -0.64
CA PRO A 45 10.26 -16.86 -1.73
C PRO A 45 10.38 -18.19 -2.48
N GLY A 46 10.14 -18.15 -3.79
CA GLY A 46 10.30 -19.29 -4.69
C GLY A 46 11.65 -19.25 -5.40
N PRO A 47 12.16 -20.38 -5.91
CA PRO A 47 13.39 -20.40 -6.69
C PRO A 47 13.28 -19.61 -8.00
N ASP A 48 12.06 -19.39 -8.51
CA ASP A 48 11.76 -18.67 -9.74
C ASP A 48 11.20 -17.27 -9.52
N ASP A 49 11.41 -16.67 -8.34
CA ASP A 49 10.95 -15.31 -8.09
C ASP A 49 11.67 -14.33 -9.02
N VAL A 50 10.93 -13.85 -10.04
CA VAL A 50 11.38 -12.86 -11.01
C VAL A 50 11.94 -11.60 -10.33
N LEU A 51 11.52 -11.34 -9.08
CA LEU A 51 12.01 -10.24 -8.24
C LEU A 51 13.39 -10.53 -7.62
N SER A 52 13.81 -11.79 -7.51
CA SER A 52 15.13 -12.14 -6.96
C SER A 52 16.25 -12.05 -8.00
N SER A 53 15.90 -12.15 -9.29
CA SER A 53 16.83 -12.00 -10.42
C SER A 53 16.86 -10.58 -11.00
N ALA A 54 15.95 -9.70 -10.59
CA ALA A 54 16.07 -8.29 -10.92
C ALA A 54 17.21 -7.68 -10.11
N GLN A 55 18.08 -6.92 -10.75
CA GLN A 55 19.09 -6.08 -10.09
C GLN A 55 18.52 -5.53 -8.77
N LYS A 56 19.26 -5.70 -7.68
CA LYS A 56 18.81 -5.29 -6.34
C LYS A 56 18.51 -3.79 -6.39
N ARG A 57 17.23 -3.45 -6.47
CA ARG A 57 16.71 -2.08 -6.50
C ARG A 57 16.16 -1.73 -5.15
N MET A 58 16.60 -0.60 -4.61
CA MET A 58 16.07 -0.08 -3.36
C MET A 58 15.49 1.31 -3.58
N PHE A 59 14.42 1.61 -2.87
CA PHE A 59 13.84 2.96 -2.84
C PHE A 59 14.03 3.55 -1.46
N ALA A 60 14.47 4.80 -1.42
CA ALA A 60 14.64 5.55 -0.18
C ALA A 60 14.07 6.96 -0.33
N VAL A 61 13.68 7.55 0.78
CA VAL A 61 13.36 8.99 0.82
C VAL A 61 14.66 9.72 1.07
N ALA A 62 14.90 10.77 0.28
CA ALA A 62 16.03 11.66 0.44
C ALA A 62 15.57 13.13 0.51
N LYS A 63 16.44 13.99 0.98
CA LYS A 63 16.25 15.43 1.00
C LYS A 63 17.38 16.08 0.21
N VAL A 64 17.04 17.01 -0.67
CA VAL A 64 18.02 17.81 -1.39
C VAL A 64 18.72 18.74 -0.41
N THR A 65 20.01 18.58 -0.24
CA THR A 65 20.86 19.37 0.66
C THR A 65 21.57 20.49 -0.06
N ASP A 66 21.95 20.27 -1.32
CA ASP A 66 22.53 21.32 -2.15
C ASP A 66 22.21 21.11 -3.64
N ILE A 67 22.33 22.18 -4.43
CA ILE A 67 22.21 22.19 -5.89
C ILE A 67 23.55 22.62 -6.46
N LEU A 68 24.33 21.65 -6.90
CA LEU A 68 25.70 21.87 -7.40
C LEU A 68 25.70 22.49 -8.79
N GLY A 69 24.68 22.19 -9.59
CA GLY A 69 24.50 22.75 -10.92
C GLY A 69 23.03 22.63 -11.39
N ASP A 70 22.56 23.61 -12.14
CA ASP A 70 21.22 23.61 -12.73
C ASP A 70 21.28 24.09 -14.18
N ASN A 71 21.24 23.14 -15.10
CA ASN A 71 21.25 23.35 -16.55
C ASN A 71 19.84 23.14 -17.18
N ALA A 72 18.80 23.09 -16.35
CA ALA A 72 17.45 22.92 -16.84
C ALA A 72 16.84 24.24 -17.34
N ALA A 73 16.25 24.21 -18.53
CA ALA A 73 15.56 25.32 -19.17
C ALA A 73 14.05 25.07 -19.24
N PRO A 74 13.22 26.14 -19.37
CA PRO A 74 11.80 25.99 -19.60
C PRO A 74 11.51 25.14 -20.86
N ASP A 75 10.55 24.23 -20.75
CA ASP A 75 10.09 23.43 -21.89
C ASP A 75 9.30 24.34 -22.87
N THR A 76 9.66 24.30 -24.13
CA THR A 76 8.97 25.09 -25.18
C THR A 76 7.59 24.55 -25.55
N TRP A 77 7.32 23.27 -25.23
CA TRP A 77 6.08 22.58 -25.60
C TRP A 77 5.08 22.47 -24.46
N THR A 78 5.54 22.53 -23.21
CA THR A 78 4.67 22.33 -22.03
C THR A 78 4.93 23.44 -21.02
N GLU A 79 3.97 24.31 -20.86
CA GLU A 79 4.03 25.41 -19.90
C GLU A 79 4.22 24.90 -18.45
N GLY A 80 5.07 25.57 -17.70
CA GLY A 80 5.37 25.24 -16.29
C GLY A 80 6.30 24.05 -16.09
N ARG A 81 6.83 23.46 -17.17
CA ARG A 81 7.78 22.35 -17.12
C ARG A 81 9.19 22.82 -17.47
N ARG A 82 10.19 22.14 -16.90
CA ARG A 82 11.60 22.34 -17.23
C ARG A 82 12.17 21.05 -17.83
N ILE A 83 13.10 21.19 -18.76
CA ILE A 83 13.85 20.09 -19.38
C ILE A 83 15.33 20.36 -19.23
N GLY A 84 16.12 19.31 -18.94
CA GLY A 84 17.56 19.41 -18.78
C GLY A 84 18.05 18.54 -17.63
N ALA A 85 19.10 19.00 -16.95
CA ALA A 85 19.71 18.28 -15.84
C ALA A 85 19.99 19.21 -14.66
N GLN A 86 19.83 18.69 -13.47
CA GLN A 86 20.25 19.31 -12.21
C GLN A 86 21.27 18.38 -11.54
N GLU A 87 22.39 18.91 -11.11
CA GLU A 87 23.36 18.22 -10.26
C GLU A 87 23.01 18.51 -8.81
N LEU A 88 22.68 17.47 -8.06
CA LEU A 88 22.13 17.58 -6.72
C LEU A 88 22.98 16.80 -5.72
N GLU A 89 23.18 17.39 -4.56
CA GLU A 89 23.57 16.68 -3.36
C GLU A 89 22.32 16.31 -2.57
N VAL A 90 22.18 15.03 -2.19
CA VAL A 90 21.02 14.52 -1.49
C VAL A 90 21.42 13.72 -0.25
N THR A 91 20.74 13.97 0.87
CA THR A 91 20.90 13.18 2.08
C THR A 91 19.80 12.14 2.17
N ILE A 92 20.16 10.88 2.30
CA ILE A 92 19.21 9.76 2.47
C ILE A 92 18.57 9.82 3.86
N LEU A 93 17.24 9.80 3.91
CA LEU A 93 16.48 9.88 5.16
C LEU A 93 15.97 8.53 5.66
N THR A 94 15.83 7.52 4.77
CA THR A 94 15.24 6.21 5.10
C THR A 94 16.05 5.07 4.49
N GLY A 95 15.85 3.85 5.01
CA GLY A 95 16.51 2.64 4.50
C GLY A 95 17.89 2.37 5.09
N GLU A 96 18.61 1.41 4.51
CA GLU A 96 19.93 0.95 4.98
C GLU A 96 21.00 2.04 4.93
N HIS A 97 20.90 2.99 3.98
CA HIS A 97 21.85 4.08 3.79
C HIS A 97 21.42 5.40 4.44
N LYS A 98 20.56 5.33 5.46
CA LYS A 98 20.11 6.54 6.17
C LYS A 98 21.28 7.35 6.70
N GLY A 99 21.30 8.65 6.34
CA GLY A 99 22.37 9.60 6.72
C GLY A 99 23.49 9.70 5.69
N ALA A 100 23.53 8.84 4.67
CA ALA A 100 24.50 8.97 3.59
C ALA A 100 24.18 10.20 2.73
N VAL A 101 25.22 10.90 2.32
CA VAL A 101 25.16 12.02 1.38
C VAL A 101 25.65 11.50 0.03
N LEU A 102 24.85 11.72 -1.01
CA LEU A 102 25.12 11.24 -2.36
C LEU A 102 24.98 12.38 -3.35
N GLU A 103 25.90 12.45 -4.29
CA GLU A 103 25.78 13.30 -5.48
C GLU A 103 25.08 12.53 -6.59
N THR A 104 24.14 13.16 -7.28
CA THR A 104 23.39 12.54 -8.37
C THR A 104 22.94 13.56 -9.40
N ILE A 105 22.80 13.10 -10.63
CA ILE A 105 22.25 13.91 -11.72
C ILE A 105 20.75 13.60 -11.85
N ASN A 106 19.94 14.63 -11.66
CA ASN A 106 18.49 14.59 -11.84
C ASN A 106 18.15 15.02 -13.27
N TYR A 107 17.71 14.08 -14.10
CA TYR A 107 17.31 14.36 -15.47
C TYR A 107 15.82 14.71 -15.54
N LEU A 108 15.55 15.97 -15.90
CA LEU A 108 14.20 16.49 -16.13
C LEU A 108 13.80 16.17 -17.57
N ASN A 109 12.82 15.29 -17.73
CA ASN A 109 12.32 14.85 -19.04
C ASN A 109 10.79 14.69 -19.04
N ALA A 110 10.23 14.14 -20.12
CA ALA A 110 8.79 13.95 -20.24
C ALA A 110 8.18 13.00 -19.19
N TYR A 111 8.94 12.02 -18.71
CA TYR A 111 8.47 11.00 -17.76
C TYR A 111 8.81 11.35 -16.31
N TYR A 112 10.02 11.88 -16.09
CA TYR A 112 10.53 12.23 -14.76
C TYR A 112 10.80 13.73 -14.75
N ASN A 113 9.95 14.49 -14.09
CA ASN A 113 10.07 15.95 -14.04
C ASN A 113 9.98 16.42 -12.57
N VAL A 114 10.97 16.01 -11.78
CA VAL A 114 11.14 16.46 -10.41
C VAL A 114 12.04 17.68 -10.42
N ASP A 115 11.47 18.88 -10.57
CA ASP A 115 12.21 20.14 -10.44
C ASP A 115 12.59 20.35 -8.96
N ALA A 116 13.76 19.85 -8.60
CA ALA A 116 14.21 19.80 -7.21
C ALA A 116 14.72 21.18 -6.75
N LYS A 117 14.27 21.58 -5.56
CA LYS A 117 14.73 22.80 -4.88
C LYS A 117 15.40 22.40 -3.57
N LEU A 118 16.21 23.30 -3.02
CA LEU A 118 16.85 23.10 -1.71
C LEU A 118 15.79 22.72 -0.65
N GLY A 119 16.03 21.64 0.08
CA GLY A 119 15.12 21.14 1.09
C GLY A 119 13.98 20.28 0.56
N THR A 120 13.81 20.12 -0.76
CA THR A 120 12.79 19.24 -1.35
C THR A 120 12.99 17.79 -0.92
N ARG A 121 11.90 17.14 -0.51
CA ARG A 121 11.89 15.70 -0.22
C ARG A 121 11.55 14.93 -1.50
N ILE A 122 12.39 13.99 -1.84
CA ILE A 122 12.32 13.19 -3.06
C ILE A 122 12.41 11.71 -2.75
N ILE A 123 11.92 10.91 -3.65
CA ILE A 123 12.18 9.46 -3.65
C ILE A 123 13.41 9.25 -4.54
N VAL A 124 14.39 8.54 -4.02
CA VAL A 124 15.55 8.08 -4.79
C VAL A 124 15.46 6.58 -5.01
N ARG A 125 15.78 6.15 -6.22
CA ARG A 125 15.97 4.75 -6.56
C ARG A 125 17.47 4.48 -6.62
N LEU A 126 17.89 3.52 -5.84
CA LEU A 126 19.26 3.05 -5.72
C LEU A 126 19.36 1.71 -6.46
N ASP A 127 20.07 1.66 -7.55
CA ASP A 127 20.32 0.45 -8.34
C ASP A 127 21.72 -0.07 -8.02
N TYR A 128 21.84 -1.35 -7.67
CA TYR A 128 23.09 -2.01 -7.31
C TYR A 128 23.53 -2.95 -8.43
N ASN A 129 24.83 -3.05 -8.65
CA ASN A 129 25.43 -4.05 -9.54
C ASN A 129 25.43 -5.45 -8.88
N ASP A 130 25.86 -6.46 -9.63
CA ASP A 130 25.95 -7.84 -9.13
C ASP A 130 26.95 -8.01 -8.00
N ALA A 131 27.92 -7.11 -7.86
CA ALA A 131 28.88 -7.05 -6.75
C ALA A 131 28.29 -6.40 -5.47
N GLY A 132 27.06 -5.85 -5.54
CA GLY A 132 26.40 -5.16 -4.44
C GLY A 132 26.84 -3.72 -4.25
N GLU A 133 27.54 -3.13 -5.22
CA GLU A 133 27.94 -1.74 -5.19
C GLU A 133 26.86 -0.85 -5.81
N LEU A 134 26.70 0.37 -5.28
CA LEU A 134 25.76 1.35 -5.80
C LEU A 134 26.21 1.81 -7.19
N TYR A 135 25.40 1.51 -8.20
CA TYR A 135 25.71 1.77 -9.61
C TYR A 135 25.03 3.03 -10.14
N VAL A 136 23.74 3.21 -9.84
CA VAL A 136 22.95 4.34 -10.31
C VAL A 136 22.05 4.84 -9.21
N VAL A 137 21.97 6.17 -9.08
CA VAL A 137 20.98 6.87 -8.26
C VAL A 137 20.08 7.66 -9.20
N SER A 138 18.78 7.44 -9.14
CA SER A 138 17.82 8.18 -9.96
C SER A 138 16.67 8.72 -9.11
N ILE A 139 16.08 9.82 -9.56
CA ILE A 139 15.01 10.54 -8.85
C ILE A 139 13.70 10.41 -9.63
N PRO A 140 12.88 9.36 -9.35
CA PRO A 140 11.65 9.13 -10.09
C PRO A 140 10.51 10.08 -9.69
N ASN A 141 10.44 10.54 -8.43
CA ASN A 141 9.30 11.33 -7.97
C ASN A 141 9.59 12.14 -6.71
N TYR A 142 8.69 13.08 -6.40
CA TYR A 142 8.64 13.75 -5.10
C TYR A 142 8.16 12.79 -4.01
N ASP A 143 8.66 12.96 -2.78
CA ASP A 143 8.09 12.28 -1.61
C ASP A 143 6.77 12.97 -1.20
N ARG A 144 5.67 12.29 -1.50
CA ARG A 144 4.31 12.72 -1.14
C ARG A 144 3.72 11.94 0.03
N SER A 145 4.53 11.09 0.68
CA SER A 145 4.06 10.18 1.74
C SER A 145 3.33 10.90 2.87
N SER A 146 3.84 12.03 3.34
CA SER A 146 3.21 12.82 4.40
C SER A 146 1.82 13.32 4.00
N VAL A 147 1.67 13.85 2.78
CA VAL A 147 0.38 14.35 2.28
C VAL A 147 -0.63 13.20 2.12
N LEU A 148 -0.18 12.06 1.59
CA LEU A 148 -1.03 10.89 1.43
C LEU A 148 -1.48 10.31 2.78
N ILE A 149 -0.61 10.26 3.78
CA ILE A 149 -0.95 9.80 5.13
C ILE A 149 -1.97 10.76 5.79
N ILE A 150 -1.76 12.07 5.68
CA ILE A 150 -2.71 13.06 6.22
C ILE A 150 -4.07 12.92 5.53
N ALA A 151 -4.10 12.78 4.21
CA ALA A 151 -5.33 12.59 3.45
C ALA A 151 -6.05 11.30 3.85
N LEU A 152 -5.32 10.20 4.06
CA LEU A 152 -5.87 8.93 4.52
C LEU A 152 -6.48 9.04 5.92
N ILE A 153 -5.78 9.71 6.85
CA ILE A 153 -6.27 9.94 8.21
C ILE A 153 -7.53 10.83 8.17
N ALA A 154 -7.52 11.92 7.40
CA ALA A 154 -8.67 12.79 7.25
C ALA A 154 -9.87 12.04 6.67
N PHE A 155 -9.67 11.19 5.66
CA PHE A 155 -10.71 10.32 5.11
C PHE A 155 -11.26 9.35 6.17
N ALA A 156 -10.39 8.71 6.96
CA ALA A 156 -10.82 7.79 8.00
C ALA A 156 -11.65 8.50 9.08
N ILE A 157 -11.23 9.70 9.52
CA ILE A 157 -11.97 10.53 10.48
C ILE A 157 -13.34 10.91 9.90
N LEU A 158 -13.39 11.38 8.65
CA LEU A 158 -14.64 11.74 7.99
C LEU A 158 -15.62 10.55 7.94
N MET A 159 -15.13 9.37 7.57
CA MET A 159 -15.92 8.14 7.54
C MET A 159 -16.46 7.75 8.93
N MET A 160 -15.67 7.94 9.98
CA MET A 160 -16.11 7.68 11.35
C MET A 160 -17.13 8.71 11.85
N VAL A 161 -16.93 9.99 11.55
CA VAL A 161 -17.83 11.06 11.99
C VAL A 161 -19.19 10.98 11.30
N VAL A 162 -19.21 10.79 9.97
CA VAL A 162 -20.45 10.73 9.18
C VAL A 162 -21.15 9.38 9.35
N GLY A 163 -20.39 8.29 9.29
CA GLY A 163 -20.93 6.93 9.31
C GLY A 163 -21.08 6.31 10.70
N GLY A 164 -20.54 6.92 11.75
CA GLY A 164 -20.55 6.38 13.10
C GLY A 164 -20.05 4.94 13.15
N LYS A 165 -20.80 4.05 13.79
CA LYS A 165 -20.45 2.61 13.88
C LYS A 165 -20.41 1.92 12.53
N GLN A 166 -21.25 2.34 11.57
CA GLN A 166 -21.22 1.80 10.20
C GLN A 166 -19.98 2.27 9.44
N GLY A 167 -19.55 3.52 9.66
CA GLY A 167 -18.31 4.05 9.09
C GLY A 167 -17.08 3.26 9.53
N VAL A 168 -16.99 2.90 10.82
CA VAL A 168 -15.91 2.04 11.32
C VAL A 168 -15.92 0.66 10.65
N ARG A 169 -17.09 0.04 10.52
CA ARG A 169 -17.21 -1.27 9.84
C ARG A 169 -16.82 -1.18 8.36
N ALA A 170 -17.20 -0.09 7.68
CA ALA A 170 -16.82 0.15 6.29
C ALA A 170 -15.30 0.32 6.15
N LEU A 171 -14.64 1.04 7.07
CA LEU A 171 -13.18 1.15 7.11
C LEU A 171 -12.48 -0.20 7.32
N LEU A 172 -13.01 -1.03 8.22
CA LEU A 172 -12.49 -2.40 8.41
C LEU A 172 -12.65 -3.25 7.15
N GLY A 173 -13.79 -3.14 6.45
CA GLY A 173 -14.02 -3.80 5.17
C GLY A 173 -13.06 -3.32 4.08
N LEU A 174 -12.80 -2.00 4.01
CA LEU A 174 -11.83 -1.42 3.10
C LEU A 174 -10.41 -1.93 3.39
N LEU A 175 -10.00 -1.91 4.66
CA LEU A 175 -8.70 -2.42 5.09
C LEU A 175 -8.54 -3.91 4.74
N PHE A 176 -9.58 -4.71 5.00
CA PHE A 176 -9.60 -6.12 4.64
C PHE A 176 -9.41 -6.32 3.13
N THR A 177 -10.09 -5.52 2.30
CA THR A 177 -9.94 -5.57 0.84
C THR A 177 -8.51 -5.20 0.40
N LEU A 178 -7.94 -4.12 0.95
CA LEU A 178 -6.57 -3.71 0.63
C LEU A 178 -5.53 -4.77 1.02
N LEU A 179 -5.70 -5.40 2.18
CA LEU A 179 -4.82 -6.50 2.60
C LEU A 179 -4.90 -7.70 1.66
N ASN A 180 -6.11 -8.05 1.19
CA ASN A 180 -6.28 -9.14 0.22
C ASN A 180 -5.65 -8.80 -1.14
N LEU A 181 -5.78 -7.57 -1.61
CA LEU A 181 -5.12 -7.12 -2.84
C LEU A 181 -3.59 -7.22 -2.71
N TRP A 182 -3.04 -6.76 -1.59
CA TRP A 182 -1.60 -6.70 -1.40
C TRP A 182 -0.96 -8.08 -1.16
N TYR A 183 -1.55 -8.89 -0.26
CA TYR A 183 -0.93 -10.15 0.17
C TYR A 183 -1.39 -11.38 -0.62
N ILE A 184 -2.49 -11.30 -1.37
CA ILE A 184 -3.00 -12.44 -2.12
C ILE A 184 -3.03 -12.14 -3.62
N LEU A 185 -3.70 -11.07 -4.06
CA LEU A 185 -3.88 -10.82 -5.49
C LEU A 185 -2.54 -10.56 -6.19
N ILE A 186 -1.75 -9.64 -5.68
CA ILE A 186 -0.46 -9.29 -6.31
C ILE A 186 0.48 -10.50 -6.38
N PRO A 187 0.77 -11.24 -5.30
CA PRO A 187 1.61 -12.43 -5.38
C PRO A 187 1.04 -13.53 -6.27
N LEU A 188 -0.27 -13.70 -6.31
CA LEU A 188 -0.93 -14.70 -7.15
C LEU A 188 -0.71 -14.42 -8.66
N VAL A 189 -0.86 -13.14 -9.05
CA VAL A 189 -0.61 -12.70 -10.42
C VAL A 189 0.87 -12.79 -10.77
N LEU A 190 1.77 -12.41 -9.87
CA LEU A 190 3.22 -12.53 -10.06
C LEU A 190 3.70 -13.98 -10.23
N LYS A 191 2.99 -14.95 -9.62
CA LYS A 191 3.22 -16.39 -9.80
C LYS A 191 2.60 -16.96 -11.09
N GLY A 192 2.11 -16.11 -12.00
CA GLY A 192 1.64 -16.50 -13.32
C GLY A 192 0.17 -16.94 -13.40
N VAL A 193 -0.60 -16.77 -12.33
CA VAL A 193 -2.05 -17.03 -12.40
C VAL A 193 -2.72 -15.95 -13.25
N SER A 194 -3.67 -16.34 -14.09
CA SER A 194 -4.44 -15.39 -14.91
C SER A 194 -5.02 -14.25 -14.06
N PRO A 195 -4.71 -12.98 -14.38
CA PRO A 195 -5.21 -11.83 -13.62
C PRO A 195 -6.73 -11.78 -13.51
N ILE A 196 -7.43 -12.20 -14.57
CA ILE A 196 -8.92 -12.22 -14.61
C ILE A 196 -9.45 -13.20 -13.57
N LEU A 197 -8.92 -14.42 -13.55
CA LEU A 197 -9.39 -15.48 -12.64
C LEU A 197 -9.04 -15.13 -11.19
N ALA A 198 -7.83 -14.64 -10.95
CA ALA A 198 -7.39 -14.17 -9.64
C ALA A 198 -8.29 -13.04 -9.11
N THR A 199 -8.60 -12.05 -9.94
CA THR A 199 -9.46 -10.92 -9.56
C THR A 199 -10.88 -11.37 -9.21
N ILE A 200 -11.50 -12.27 -10.01
CA ILE A 200 -12.85 -12.78 -9.75
C ILE A 200 -12.89 -13.52 -8.39
N LEU A 201 -11.93 -14.40 -8.13
CA LEU A 201 -11.86 -15.14 -6.88
C LEU A 201 -11.69 -14.22 -5.66
N ILE A 202 -10.77 -13.25 -5.76
CA ILE A 202 -10.53 -12.30 -4.67
C ILE A 202 -11.72 -11.37 -4.47
N ALA A 203 -12.37 -10.90 -5.54
CA ALA A 203 -13.57 -10.08 -5.45
C ALA A 203 -14.73 -10.83 -4.76
N ALA A 204 -14.95 -12.09 -5.10
CA ALA A 204 -15.96 -12.92 -4.43
C ALA A 204 -15.63 -13.11 -2.94
N TYR A 205 -14.36 -13.40 -2.62
CA TYR A 205 -13.91 -13.60 -1.26
C TYR A 205 -14.02 -12.32 -0.41
N THR A 206 -13.55 -11.18 -0.93
CA THR A 206 -13.62 -9.88 -0.22
C THR A 206 -15.07 -9.39 -0.07
N SER A 207 -15.94 -9.64 -1.05
CA SER A 207 -17.36 -9.31 -0.96
C SER A 207 -18.06 -10.12 0.14
N ALA A 208 -17.78 -11.42 0.24
CA ALA A 208 -18.29 -12.26 1.32
C ALA A 208 -17.81 -11.78 2.69
N GLY A 209 -16.52 -11.44 2.83
CA GLY A 209 -15.96 -10.88 4.05
C GLY A 209 -16.54 -9.51 4.42
N GLY A 210 -16.70 -8.63 3.44
CA GLY A 210 -17.35 -7.34 3.62
C GLY A 210 -18.79 -7.44 4.12
N LEU A 211 -19.57 -8.34 3.56
CA LEU A 211 -20.95 -8.60 4.02
C LEU A 211 -21.00 -9.10 5.47
N LEU A 212 -20.04 -9.95 5.87
CA LEU A 212 -19.95 -10.41 7.26
C LEU A 212 -19.59 -9.29 8.24
N LEU A 213 -18.74 -8.33 7.83
CA LEU A 213 -18.35 -7.19 8.65
C LEU A 213 -19.46 -6.13 8.77
N LEU A 214 -20.29 -5.98 7.72
CA LEU A 214 -21.36 -4.97 7.68
C LEU A 214 -22.63 -5.43 8.42
N THR A 215 -22.89 -6.74 8.52
CA THR A 215 -24.05 -7.31 9.23
C THR A 215 -23.71 -7.65 10.67
#